data_815d1de674607eb891b1a90e1d95ea63
#
_entry.id   815d1de674607eb891b1a90e1d95ea63
#
_cell.length_a   1.000
_cell.length_b   1.000
_cell.length_c   1.000
_cell.angle_alpha   90.00
_cell.angle_beta   90.00
_cell.angle_gamma   90.00
#
_symmetry.space_group_name_H-M   'P 1'
#
loop_
_entity.id
_entity.type
_entity.pdbx_description
1 polymer ?
#
loop_
_entity_poly.entity_id
_entity_poly.type
_entity_poly.pdbx_seq_one_letter_code
_entity_poly.pdbx_strand_id
1 'polypeptide(L)'
;GSSSYNVEDYGIALAEAHGAGLTLDEFDKKIASVDRMSDEERQKIINSGEYAPSYMWNVNGWLCSKLGLTPISQTQKCVPQTYKEDIDSSTLGMTVKAGTATGMSAVVTTKTKEGITIESQCIGKVYSKEDYDKNEWTIEGEPNTTIVVSRPSTVELTCATVVNRIPDVINGKPGYVSTDKLDELKYLVKPMN
;
A
#
# COMPACT_ATOMS: atom_id res chain seq x y z
N GLY A 1 5.83 -2.62 1.45
CA GLY A 1 6.21 -3.99 1.68
C GLY A 1 5.67 -4.42 3.01
N SER A 2 4.99 -5.52 3.12
CA SER A 2 4.49 -5.96 4.41
C SER A 2 5.21 -7.21 4.83
N SER A 3 6.05 -7.08 5.81
CA SER A 3 6.58 -8.16 6.63
C SER A 3 5.51 -8.81 7.51
N SER A 4 4.30 -8.33 7.48
CA SER A 4 3.17 -8.82 8.26
C SER A 4 2.65 -10.20 7.84
N TYR A 5 3.11 -10.72 6.73
CA TYR A 5 2.76 -12.06 6.25
C TYR A 5 3.43 -13.22 7.01
N ASN A 6 4.29 -12.93 7.98
CA ASN A 6 5.02 -13.96 8.73
C ASN A 6 4.26 -14.50 9.97
N VAL A 7 3.08 -13.99 10.25
CA VAL A 7 2.17 -14.58 11.24
C VAL A 7 1.20 -15.45 10.46
N GLU A 8 1.31 -16.77 10.55
CA GLU A 8 0.60 -17.74 9.69
C GLU A 8 -0.87 -17.40 9.47
N ASP A 9 -1.64 -17.23 10.53
CA ASP A 9 -3.09 -16.94 10.41
C ASP A 9 -3.37 -15.57 9.77
N TYR A 10 -2.58 -14.57 10.07
CA TYR A 10 -2.73 -13.24 9.50
C TYR A 10 -2.31 -13.21 8.02
N GLY A 11 -1.25 -13.94 7.68
CA GLY A 11 -0.78 -14.07 6.30
C GLY A 11 -1.81 -14.74 5.40
N ILE A 12 -2.45 -15.80 5.87
CA ILE A 12 -3.53 -16.48 5.16
C ILE A 12 -4.72 -15.53 4.95
N ALA A 13 -5.22 -14.94 6.02
CA ALA A 13 -6.37 -14.02 5.95
C ALA A 13 -6.12 -12.83 5.00
N LEU A 14 -4.90 -12.30 4.99
CA LEU A 14 -4.53 -11.19 4.12
C LEU A 14 -4.40 -11.62 2.66
N ALA A 15 -3.83 -12.79 2.38
CA ALA A 15 -3.74 -13.35 1.03
C ALA A 15 -5.14 -13.63 0.45
N GLU A 16 -6.04 -14.19 1.27
CA GLU A 16 -7.44 -14.40 0.90
C GLU A 16 -8.18 -13.07 0.66
N ALA A 17 -8.01 -12.09 1.53
CA ALA A 17 -8.58 -10.75 1.37
C ALA A 17 -8.07 -10.04 0.10
N HIS A 18 -6.86 -10.36 -0.34
CA HIS A 18 -6.28 -9.87 -1.60
C HIS A 18 -6.63 -10.75 -2.81
N GLY A 19 -7.46 -11.77 -2.62
CA GLY A 19 -7.98 -12.63 -3.70
C GLY A 19 -7.01 -13.68 -4.20
N ALA A 20 -6.01 -14.07 -3.43
CA ALA A 20 -5.09 -15.14 -3.82
C ALA A 20 -5.83 -16.46 -4.06
N GLY A 21 -5.57 -17.11 -5.20
CA GLY A 21 -6.22 -18.34 -5.64
C GLY A 21 -7.53 -18.16 -6.39
N LEU A 22 -8.09 -16.95 -6.48
CA LEU A 22 -9.30 -16.68 -7.24
C LEU A 22 -9.01 -16.67 -8.75
N THR A 23 -9.96 -17.18 -9.53
CA THR A 23 -9.98 -16.89 -10.98
C THR A 23 -10.15 -15.39 -11.21
N LEU A 24 -9.80 -14.88 -12.38
CA LEU A 24 -9.95 -13.45 -12.67
C LEU A 24 -11.42 -13.00 -12.63
N ASP A 25 -12.35 -13.86 -13.02
CA ASP A 25 -13.79 -13.58 -12.92
C ASP A 25 -14.28 -13.50 -11.47
N GLU A 26 -13.79 -14.38 -10.60
CA GLU A 26 -14.10 -14.34 -9.17
C GLU A 26 -13.46 -13.12 -8.51
N PHE A 27 -12.22 -12.79 -8.86
CA PHE A 27 -11.53 -11.60 -8.40
C PHE A 27 -12.32 -10.34 -8.78
N ASP A 28 -12.77 -10.23 -10.04
CA ASP A 28 -13.55 -9.08 -10.51
C ASP A 28 -14.86 -8.94 -9.73
N LYS A 29 -15.54 -10.04 -9.43
CA LYS A 29 -16.81 -10.02 -8.70
C LYS A 29 -16.66 -9.74 -7.21
N LYS A 30 -15.62 -10.30 -6.56
CA LYS A 30 -15.44 -10.26 -5.11
C LYS A 30 -14.61 -9.07 -4.63
N ILE A 31 -13.57 -8.70 -5.39
CA ILE A 31 -12.58 -7.70 -4.99
C ILE A 31 -12.75 -6.42 -5.81
N ALA A 32 -12.64 -6.49 -7.14
CA ALA A 32 -12.66 -5.31 -7.99
C ALA A 32 -14.06 -4.71 -8.19
N SER A 33 -15.11 -5.37 -7.72
CA SER A 33 -16.49 -4.81 -7.74
C SER A 33 -16.58 -3.48 -7.00
N VAL A 34 -15.77 -3.26 -5.97
CA VAL A 34 -15.71 -2.01 -5.20
C VAL A 34 -15.32 -0.79 -6.07
N ASP A 35 -14.58 -1.02 -7.15
CA ASP A 35 -14.15 0.04 -8.08
C ASP A 35 -15.32 0.64 -8.86
N ARG A 36 -16.44 -0.11 -8.95
CA ARG A 36 -17.65 0.27 -9.70
C ARG A 36 -18.76 0.83 -8.80
N MET A 37 -18.55 0.82 -7.50
CA MET A 37 -19.50 1.38 -6.53
C MET A 37 -19.50 2.91 -6.60
N SER A 38 -20.64 3.50 -6.35
CA SER A 38 -20.75 4.93 -6.07
C SER A 38 -19.99 5.29 -4.78
N ASP A 39 -19.64 6.55 -4.62
CA ASP A 39 -18.96 7.02 -3.40
C ASP A 39 -19.81 6.79 -2.14
N GLU A 40 -21.15 6.90 -2.26
CA GLU A 40 -22.07 6.66 -1.16
C GLU A 40 -22.09 5.19 -0.74
N GLU A 41 -22.12 4.27 -1.70
CA GLU A 41 -22.07 2.82 -1.43
C GLU A 41 -20.74 2.44 -0.82
N ARG A 42 -19.63 2.94 -1.38
CA ARG A 42 -18.29 2.69 -0.85
C ARG A 42 -18.15 3.20 0.57
N GLN A 43 -18.68 4.39 0.88
CA GLN A 43 -18.62 4.95 2.22
C GLN A 43 -19.44 4.12 3.23
N LYS A 44 -20.56 3.51 2.81
CA LYS A 44 -21.34 2.62 3.69
C LYS A 44 -20.53 1.38 4.11
N ILE A 45 -19.87 0.71 3.16
CA ILE A 45 -19.06 -0.48 3.47
C ILE A 45 -17.78 -0.14 4.23
N ILE A 46 -17.23 1.07 4.06
CA ILE A 46 -16.14 1.57 4.90
C ILE A 46 -16.61 1.75 6.35
N ASN A 47 -17.77 2.37 6.54
CA ASN A 47 -18.33 2.62 7.86
C ASN A 47 -18.76 1.34 8.60
N SER A 48 -19.13 0.28 7.87
CA SER A 48 -19.44 -1.03 8.47
C SER A 48 -18.18 -1.83 8.82
N GLY A 49 -17.00 -1.41 8.35
CA GLY A 49 -15.74 -2.13 8.55
C GLY A 49 -15.53 -3.31 7.58
N GLU A 50 -16.44 -3.49 6.61
CA GLU A 50 -16.32 -4.55 5.60
C GLU A 50 -15.30 -4.24 4.51
N TYR A 51 -14.90 -2.98 4.40
CA TYR A 51 -13.90 -2.54 3.42
C TYR A 51 -13.02 -1.44 4.01
N ALA A 52 -11.72 -1.56 3.80
CA ALA A 52 -10.74 -0.54 4.12
C ALA A 52 -10.10 -0.02 2.83
N PRO A 53 -10.15 1.31 2.54
CA PRO A 53 -9.42 1.86 1.41
C PRO A 53 -7.93 1.64 1.55
N SER A 54 -7.22 1.58 0.43
CA SER A 54 -5.78 1.50 0.43
C SER A 54 -5.14 2.68 1.18
N TYR A 55 -4.15 2.43 2.01
CA TYR A 55 -3.38 3.50 2.65
C TYR A 55 -2.63 4.39 1.65
N MET A 56 -2.54 4.01 0.38
CA MET A 56 -2.01 4.86 -0.69
C MET A 56 -2.80 6.16 -0.88
N TRP A 57 -4.07 6.21 -0.46
CA TRP A 57 -4.83 7.46 -0.36
C TRP A 57 -4.10 8.46 0.55
N ASN A 58 -3.68 8.01 1.72
CA ASN A 58 -2.94 8.83 2.67
C ASN A 58 -1.55 9.20 2.15
N VAL A 59 -0.87 8.29 1.45
CA VAL A 59 0.44 8.55 0.84
C VAL A 59 0.34 9.67 -0.20
N ASN A 60 -0.62 9.59 -1.12
CA ASN A 60 -0.83 10.64 -2.11
C ASN A 60 -1.23 11.98 -1.47
N GLY A 61 -2.10 11.95 -0.46
CA GLY A 61 -2.47 13.14 0.31
C GLY A 61 -1.28 13.79 1.01
N TRP A 62 -0.41 12.96 1.63
CA TRP A 62 0.83 13.43 2.26
C TRP A 62 1.78 14.06 1.24
N LEU A 63 1.97 13.41 0.08
CA LEU A 63 2.79 13.97 -1.01
C LEU A 63 2.23 15.31 -1.50
N CYS A 64 0.93 15.41 -1.74
CA CYS A 64 0.31 16.67 -2.12
C CYS A 64 0.56 17.76 -1.08
N SER A 65 0.36 17.46 0.20
CA SER A 65 0.60 18.42 1.29
C SER A 65 2.05 18.90 1.34
N LYS A 66 3.02 17.97 1.23
CA LYS A 66 4.45 18.32 1.28
C LYS A 66 4.95 19.06 0.06
N LEU A 67 4.38 18.78 -1.11
CA LEU A 67 4.75 19.44 -2.37
C LEU A 67 3.91 20.70 -2.67
N GLY A 68 2.96 21.05 -1.81
CA GLY A 68 2.08 22.20 -2.02
C GLY A 68 1.10 22.02 -3.19
N LEU A 69 0.72 20.78 -3.50
CA LEU A 69 -0.19 20.46 -4.58
C LEU A 69 -1.64 20.42 -4.09
N THR A 70 -2.57 20.80 -4.97
CA THR A 70 -4.01 20.84 -4.69
C THR A 70 -4.72 19.66 -5.38
N PRO A 71 -5.12 18.61 -4.66
CA PRO A 71 -5.87 17.50 -5.25
C PRO A 71 -7.22 17.95 -5.79
N ILE A 72 -7.58 17.53 -7.01
CA ILE A 72 -8.88 17.78 -7.64
C ILE A 72 -9.69 16.50 -7.85
N SER A 73 -9.03 15.37 -7.95
CA SER A 73 -9.68 14.06 -7.95
C SER A 73 -8.73 12.99 -7.40
N GLN A 74 -9.31 11.99 -6.76
CA GLN A 74 -8.57 10.84 -6.27
C GLN A 74 -9.44 9.59 -6.47
N THR A 75 -8.86 8.56 -7.09
CA THR A 75 -9.55 7.32 -7.42
C THR A 75 -8.68 6.12 -7.03
N GLN A 76 -9.32 4.98 -6.79
CA GLN A 76 -8.64 3.72 -6.53
C GLN A 76 -9.14 2.66 -7.51
N LYS A 77 -8.24 1.77 -7.92
CA LYS A 77 -8.54 0.59 -8.72
C LYS A 77 -7.84 -0.63 -8.15
N CYS A 78 -8.57 -1.73 -7.99
CA CYS A 78 -8.01 -3.02 -7.58
C CYS A 78 -7.59 -3.81 -8.82
N VAL A 79 -6.31 -4.16 -8.91
CA VAL A 79 -5.72 -4.86 -10.06
C VAL A 79 -5.21 -6.22 -9.60
N PRO A 80 -5.66 -7.35 -10.18
CA PRO A 80 -5.15 -8.66 -9.82
C PRO A 80 -3.68 -8.78 -10.21
N GLN A 81 -2.89 -9.45 -9.36
CA GLN A 81 -1.54 -9.88 -9.68
C GLN A 81 -1.60 -11.33 -10.13
N THR A 82 -0.84 -11.68 -11.15
CA THR A 82 -0.84 -13.05 -11.72
C THR A 82 0.58 -13.47 -12.07
N TYR A 83 0.79 -14.78 -12.18
CA TYR A 83 2.00 -15.35 -12.78
C TYR A 83 1.66 -16.20 -14.00
N LYS A 84 2.65 -16.42 -14.84
CA LYS A 84 2.54 -17.31 -16.01
C LYS A 84 2.74 -18.77 -15.66
N GLU A 85 3.21 -19.06 -14.46
CA GLU A 85 3.53 -20.39 -13.94
C GLU A 85 2.81 -20.61 -12.62
N ASP A 86 2.65 -21.89 -12.26
CA ASP A 86 2.09 -22.26 -10.95
C ASP A 86 3.05 -21.85 -9.82
N ILE A 87 2.52 -21.33 -8.74
CA ILE A 87 3.29 -20.91 -7.56
C ILE A 87 2.86 -21.70 -6.34
N ASP A 88 3.78 -22.43 -5.75
CA ASP A 88 3.57 -23.11 -4.48
C ASP A 88 3.67 -22.10 -3.33
N SER A 89 2.60 -21.99 -2.55
CA SER A 89 2.54 -21.15 -1.38
C SER A 89 2.56 -21.99 -0.11
N SER A 90 3.64 -21.93 0.63
CA SER A 90 3.71 -22.55 1.97
C SER A 90 2.75 -21.87 2.95
N THR A 91 2.53 -20.57 2.83
CA THR A 91 1.61 -19.81 3.67
C THR A 91 0.16 -20.26 3.49
N LEU A 92 -0.27 -20.46 2.25
CA LEU A 92 -1.63 -20.92 1.94
C LEU A 92 -1.78 -22.44 1.98
N GLY A 93 -0.69 -23.19 2.03
CA GLY A 93 -0.70 -24.65 1.94
C GLY A 93 -1.23 -25.19 0.62
N MET A 94 -1.16 -24.38 -0.46
CA MET A 94 -1.70 -24.73 -1.77
C MET A 94 -0.84 -24.19 -2.91
N THR A 95 -1.04 -24.79 -4.09
CA THR A 95 -0.49 -24.27 -5.34
C THR A 95 -1.46 -23.27 -5.97
N VAL A 96 -1.06 -22.02 -6.11
CA VAL A 96 -1.80 -20.99 -6.87
C VAL A 96 -1.54 -21.22 -8.35
N LYS A 97 -2.59 -21.45 -9.12
CA LYS A 97 -2.48 -21.82 -10.54
C LYS A 97 -2.11 -20.64 -11.42
N ALA A 98 -1.35 -20.93 -12.47
CA ALA A 98 -1.01 -19.95 -13.50
C ALA A 98 -2.26 -19.22 -14.03
N GLY A 99 -2.17 -17.91 -14.18
CA GLY A 99 -3.27 -17.08 -14.68
C GLY A 99 -4.39 -16.79 -13.69
N THR A 100 -4.35 -17.37 -12.47
CA THR A 100 -5.25 -16.96 -11.38
C THR A 100 -4.62 -15.82 -10.59
N ALA A 101 -5.42 -15.15 -9.76
CA ALA A 101 -4.92 -14.09 -8.91
C ALA A 101 -3.99 -14.65 -7.83
N THR A 102 -2.81 -14.08 -7.68
CA THR A 102 -1.87 -14.37 -6.59
C THR A 102 -1.95 -13.34 -5.47
N GLY A 103 -2.79 -12.34 -5.66
CA GLY A 103 -3.00 -11.20 -4.81
C GLY A 103 -3.46 -10.00 -5.64
N MET A 104 -3.33 -8.81 -5.09
CA MET A 104 -3.76 -7.59 -5.78
C MET A 104 -2.79 -6.43 -5.61
N SER A 105 -2.94 -5.43 -6.47
CA SER A 105 -2.46 -4.08 -6.27
C SER A 105 -3.65 -3.13 -6.15
N ALA A 106 -3.69 -2.34 -5.09
CA ALA A 106 -4.58 -1.20 -5.02
C ALA A 106 -3.84 0.03 -5.56
N VAL A 107 -4.24 0.47 -6.76
CA VAL A 107 -3.65 1.62 -7.46
C VAL A 107 -4.47 2.85 -7.16
N VAL A 108 -3.88 3.85 -6.52
CA VAL A 108 -4.51 5.14 -6.21
C VAL A 108 -3.92 6.21 -7.10
N THR A 109 -4.79 6.86 -7.88
CA THR A 109 -4.42 7.95 -8.79
C THR A 109 -5.00 9.27 -8.28
N THR A 110 -4.14 10.24 -8.05
CA THR A 110 -4.50 11.60 -7.64
C THR A 110 -4.12 12.57 -8.75
N LYS A 111 -5.09 13.34 -9.24
CA LYS A 111 -4.84 14.46 -10.16
C LYS A 111 -4.86 15.76 -9.39
N THR A 112 -3.95 16.67 -9.73
CA THR A 112 -3.82 17.96 -9.05
C THR A 112 -4.13 19.14 -9.97
N LYS A 113 -4.49 20.26 -9.37
CA LYS A 113 -4.77 21.53 -10.07
C LYS A 113 -3.53 22.03 -10.84
N GLU A 114 -2.34 21.71 -10.35
CA GLU A 114 -1.05 22.10 -10.92
C GLU A 114 -0.66 21.24 -12.13
N GLY A 115 -1.53 20.29 -12.53
CA GLY A 115 -1.32 19.41 -13.69
C GLY A 115 -0.44 18.18 -13.39
N ILE A 116 -0.06 17.97 -12.14
CA ILE A 116 0.71 16.80 -11.73
C ILE A 116 -0.26 15.64 -11.41
N THR A 117 0.07 14.45 -11.89
CA THR A 117 -0.62 13.21 -11.50
C THR A 117 0.29 12.38 -10.62
N ILE A 118 -0.22 11.94 -9.47
CA ILE A 118 0.46 11.02 -8.57
C ILE A 118 -0.26 9.68 -8.65
N GLU A 119 0.45 8.64 -9.04
CA GLU A 119 -0.05 7.27 -9.00
C GLU A 119 0.78 6.46 -8.01
N SER A 120 0.11 5.87 -7.03
CA SER A 120 0.74 5.05 -6.00
C SER A 120 0.06 3.70 -5.93
N GLN A 121 0.85 2.65 -5.74
CA GLN A 121 0.32 1.31 -5.56
C GLN A 121 1.02 0.58 -4.41
N CYS A 122 0.26 -0.26 -3.74
CA CYS A 122 0.78 -1.25 -2.83
C CYS A 122 0.42 -2.63 -3.36
N ILE A 123 1.42 -3.45 -3.63
CA ILE A 123 1.25 -4.79 -4.16
C ILE A 123 1.34 -5.78 -3.01
N GLY A 124 0.24 -6.49 -2.74
CA GLY A 124 0.19 -7.63 -1.84
C GLY A 124 -0.10 -8.89 -2.64
N LYS A 125 0.83 -9.82 -2.66
CA LYS A 125 0.71 -11.07 -3.43
C LYS A 125 1.50 -12.21 -2.81
N VAL A 126 1.15 -13.44 -3.17
CA VAL A 126 2.01 -14.60 -2.92
C VAL A 126 3.29 -14.43 -3.73
N TYR A 127 4.45 -14.55 -3.09
CA TYR A 127 5.75 -14.38 -3.74
C TYR A 127 6.22 -15.66 -4.42
N SER A 128 6.76 -15.50 -5.61
CA SER A 128 7.62 -16.50 -6.24
C SER A 128 9.01 -16.50 -5.58
N LYS A 129 9.86 -17.43 -5.99
CA LYS A 129 11.26 -17.50 -5.49
C LYS A 129 12.11 -16.28 -5.89
N GLU A 130 11.69 -15.55 -6.91
CA GLU A 130 12.40 -14.41 -7.47
C GLU A 130 11.91 -13.07 -6.89
N ASP A 131 10.72 -13.08 -6.26
CA ASP A 131 10.15 -11.88 -5.68
C ASP A 131 10.85 -11.45 -4.39
N TYR A 132 10.86 -10.17 -4.14
CA TYR A 132 11.37 -9.57 -2.93
C TYR A 132 10.71 -8.20 -2.68
N ASP A 133 10.79 -7.73 -1.47
CA ASP A 133 10.31 -6.39 -1.11
C ASP A 133 11.13 -5.32 -1.82
N LYS A 134 10.46 -4.38 -2.46
CA LYS A 134 11.08 -3.19 -3.07
C LYS A 134 10.21 -1.96 -2.87
N ASN A 135 10.86 -0.81 -2.85
CA ASN A 135 10.20 0.48 -2.95
C ASN A 135 10.75 1.17 -4.20
N GLU A 136 9.87 1.58 -5.09
CA GLU A 136 10.24 2.16 -6.39
C GLU A 136 9.50 3.48 -6.60
N TRP A 137 10.24 4.49 -7.02
CA TRP A 137 9.75 5.81 -7.36
C TRP A 137 10.15 6.13 -8.79
N THR A 138 9.18 6.43 -9.63
CA THR A 138 9.42 6.92 -10.99
C THR A 138 8.87 8.34 -11.09
N ILE A 139 9.72 9.26 -11.47
CA ILE A 139 9.38 10.67 -11.70
C ILE A 139 9.49 10.91 -13.20
N GLU A 140 8.36 11.17 -13.82
CA GLU A 140 8.29 11.54 -15.24
C GLU A 140 8.36 13.06 -15.35
N GLY A 141 9.42 13.58 -15.95
CA GLY A 141 9.67 15.02 -16.05
C GLY A 141 11.06 15.32 -16.64
N GLU A 142 11.63 16.46 -16.33
CA GLU A 142 12.99 16.84 -16.73
C GLU A 142 13.90 17.04 -15.52
N PRO A 143 14.83 16.10 -15.26
CA PRO A 143 15.01 14.81 -15.96
C PRO A 143 14.05 13.73 -15.48
N ASN A 144 13.76 12.74 -16.33
CA ASN A 144 13.14 11.50 -15.87
C ASN A 144 14.06 10.80 -14.86
N THR A 145 13.51 10.37 -13.74
CA THR A 145 14.29 9.79 -12.66
C THR A 145 13.59 8.56 -12.07
N THR A 146 14.34 7.49 -11.87
CA THR A 146 13.85 6.30 -11.15
C THR A 146 14.77 6.02 -9.96
N ILE A 147 14.17 5.82 -8.80
CA ILE A 147 14.86 5.45 -7.55
C ILE A 147 14.28 4.12 -7.09
N VAL A 148 15.14 3.14 -6.84
CA VAL A 148 14.73 1.82 -6.35
C VAL A 148 15.49 1.49 -5.07
N VAL A 149 14.73 1.21 -4.01
CA VAL A 149 15.25 0.61 -2.78
C VAL A 149 14.96 -0.88 -2.85
N SER A 150 15.97 -1.69 -3.10
CA SER A 150 15.87 -3.13 -3.22
C SER A 150 16.09 -3.81 -1.87
N ARG A 151 15.26 -4.81 -1.56
CA ARG A 151 15.37 -5.65 -0.37
C ARG A 151 15.49 -4.85 0.94
N PRO A 152 14.60 -3.85 1.17
CA PRO A 152 14.64 -3.13 2.44
C PRO A 152 14.34 -4.08 3.60
N SER A 153 14.96 -3.85 4.75
CA SER A 153 14.59 -4.53 6.00
C SER A 153 13.26 -3.99 6.49
N THR A 154 12.16 -4.49 5.93
CA THR A 154 10.83 -3.89 6.08
C THR A 154 10.37 -3.83 7.54
N VAL A 155 10.65 -4.87 8.34
CA VAL A 155 10.28 -4.92 9.77
C VAL A 155 11.02 -3.84 10.54
N GLU A 156 12.33 -3.81 10.42
CA GLU A 156 13.20 -2.89 11.13
C GLU A 156 12.92 -1.44 10.73
N LEU A 157 12.69 -1.18 9.43
CA LEU A 157 12.34 0.15 8.94
C LEU A 157 10.98 0.62 9.47
N THR A 158 10.00 -0.29 9.56
CA THR A 158 8.70 0.04 10.15
C THR A 158 8.84 0.37 11.64
N CYS A 159 9.56 -0.46 12.39
CA CYS A 159 9.85 -0.21 13.80
C CYS A 159 10.61 1.10 14.00
N ALA A 160 11.64 1.34 13.20
CA ALA A 160 12.43 2.58 13.25
C ALA A 160 11.58 3.83 12.97
N THR A 161 10.62 3.74 12.04
CA THR A 161 9.70 4.84 11.76
C THR A 161 8.86 5.20 12.99
N VAL A 162 8.34 4.20 13.70
CA VAL A 162 7.56 4.43 14.94
C VAL A 162 8.43 5.03 16.03
N VAL A 163 9.60 4.43 16.31
CA VAL A 163 10.52 4.88 17.35
C VAL A 163 11.00 6.30 17.10
N ASN A 164 11.39 6.61 15.86
CA ASN A 164 11.89 7.93 15.50
C ASN A 164 10.82 9.03 15.55
N ARG A 165 9.52 8.68 15.59
CA ARG A 165 8.41 9.62 15.77
C ARG A 165 8.08 9.92 17.25
N ILE A 166 8.59 9.17 18.21
CA ILE A 166 8.31 9.38 19.63
C ILE A 166 8.65 10.82 20.09
N PRO A 167 9.81 11.39 19.75
CA PRO A 167 10.12 12.77 20.12
C PRO A 167 9.13 13.79 19.55
N ASP A 168 8.68 13.60 18.31
CA ASP A 168 7.72 14.50 17.66
C ASP A 168 6.37 14.48 18.39
N VAL A 169 5.93 13.29 18.83
CA VAL A 169 4.69 13.14 19.61
C VAL A 169 4.79 13.76 20.98
N ILE A 170 5.92 13.57 21.69
CA ILE A 170 6.16 14.15 23.03
C ILE A 170 6.17 15.69 22.98
N ASN A 171 6.78 16.26 21.93
CA ASN A 171 6.90 17.71 21.76
C ASN A 171 5.72 18.32 21.00
N GLY A 172 4.80 17.50 20.51
CA GLY A 172 3.62 17.94 19.77
C GLY A 172 2.59 18.64 20.65
N LYS A 173 1.74 19.45 20.03
CA LYS A 173 0.59 20.04 20.72
C LYS A 173 -0.44 18.94 21.05
N PRO A 174 -1.16 19.04 22.17
CA PRO A 174 -2.25 18.10 22.47
C PRO A 174 -3.31 18.10 21.37
N GLY A 175 -3.78 16.90 21.00
CA GLY A 175 -4.81 16.70 19.99
C GLY A 175 -4.37 15.79 18.84
N TYR A 176 -5.21 15.67 17.83
CA TYR A 176 -4.88 14.92 16.62
C TYR A 176 -3.98 15.75 15.70
N VAL A 177 -2.83 15.19 15.35
CA VAL A 177 -1.88 15.78 14.41
C VAL A 177 -1.59 14.78 13.30
N SER A 178 -1.89 15.13 12.07
CA SER A 178 -1.54 14.32 10.90
C SER A 178 -0.04 14.39 10.60
N THR A 179 0.50 13.32 10.01
CA THR A 179 1.95 13.19 9.77
C THR A 179 2.52 14.25 8.81
N ASP A 180 1.70 14.82 7.94
CA ASP A 180 2.09 15.91 7.03
C ASP A 180 2.36 17.24 7.77
N LYS A 181 1.85 17.38 9.00
CA LYS A 181 2.06 18.55 9.88
C LYS A 181 3.21 18.37 10.86
N LEU A 182 3.79 17.18 10.93
CA LEU A 182 4.99 16.93 11.70
C LEU A 182 6.23 17.31 10.91
N ASP A 183 7.33 17.58 11.63
CA ASP A 183 8.65 17.77 11.03
C ASP A 183 9.08 16.54 10.23
N GLU A 184 10.10 16.71 9.38
CA GLU A 184 10.72 15.59 8.68
C GLU A 184 11.26 14.57 9.69
N LEU A 185 11.09 13.28 9.38
CA LEU A 185 11.53 12.20 10.25
C LEU A 185 13.06 12.26 10.43
N LYS A 186 13.51 12.32 11.69
CA LYS A 186 14.92 12.34 12.05
C LYS A 186 15.33 11.00 12.62
N TYR A 187 16.49 10.51 12.21
CA TYR A 187 17.06 9.31 12.81
C TYR A 187 17.62 9.63 14.19
N LEU A 188 17.30 8.76 15.15
CA LEU A 188 17.92 8.82 16.47
C LEU A 188 19.32 8.21 16.37
N VAL A 189 20.34 9.05 16.49
CA VAL A 189 21.76 8.64 16.41
C VAL A 189 22.35 8.30 17.80
N LYS A 190 21.56 8.47 18.86
CA LYS A 190 21.92 8.13 20.24
C LYS A 190 20.84 7.26 20.86
N PRO A 191 21.21 6.31 21.74
CA PRO A 191 20.23 5.58 22.51
C PRO A 191 19.31 6.54 23.28
N MET A 192 18.05 6.19 23.41
CA MET A 192 17.15 6.85 24.36
C MET A 192 17.56 6.35 25.75
N ASN A 193 18.14 7.24 26.56
CA ASN A 193 18.48 6.97 27.96
C ASN A 193 17.30 7.35 28.85
#